data_95a271f2b2fc9fc2bca2bcc7770dedc8
#
_entry.id   95a271f2b2fc9fc2bca2bcc7770dedc8
#
_cell.length_a   1.000
_cell.length_b   1.000
_cell.length_c   1.000
_cell.angle_alpha   90.00
_cell.angle_beta   90.00
_cell.angle_gamma   90.00
#
_symmetry.space_group_name_H-M   'P 1'
#
loop_
_entity.id
_entity.type
_entity.pdbx_description
1 polymer ?
#
loop_
_entity_poly.entity_id
_entity_poly.type
_entity_poly.pdbx_seq_one_letter_code
_entity_poly.pdbx_strand_id
1 'polypeptide(L)'
;VGTITDGDIRRGLLKGISIXGXVSLVMKKDFYFLKHDQQNKIKSAFKECAVKQIPILDAEGIIKDLLIKDSLSLKCSPKDNYVVIMAGGKGKRMGDITSDCPKPMLKISDKPVIEHIMDHLISFGFNNFIITVNYLKEKIIEYLGTGSDKNIDIKYLQEKEFLGTAGALSLLSIRNTSPIVVLNGDVLNKINYNDXLDYHSTNDNXXTICVRDHVLNIPFGVVNLKNSQVLNLTEKPNHIYPVNAGIYVFNPTVIDSLSVGTYCDMPELINTLIGKKMKVSGFPIHEYWLDIGKPETYIRAKTEWGIN
;
A
#
# COMPACT_ATOMS: atom_id res chain seq x y z
N VAL A 1 -27.65 10.79 17.46
CA VAL A 1 -26.48 10.06 16.94
C VAL A 1 -26.50 10.11 15.42
N GLY A 2 -25.33 10.08 14.79
CA GLY A 2 -25.18 10.04 13.33
C GLY A 2 -23.81 9.51 12.96
N THR A 3 -23.61 9.23 11.71
CA THR A 3 -22.30 8.82 11.17
C THR A 3 -21.73 9.89 10.25
N ILE A 4 -20.41 9.94 10.16
CA ILE A 4 -19.71 10.83 9.26
C ILE A 4 -18.56 10.04 8.63
N THR A 5 -18.40 10.20 7.34
CA THR A 5 -17.31 9.61 6.57
C THR A 5 -16.47 10.74 5.95
N ASP A 6 -15.28 10.40 5.48
CA ASP A 6 -14.44 11.33 4.71
C ASP A 6 -15.21 11.94 3.53
N GLY A 7 -16.01 11.12 2.85
CA GLY A 7 -16.85 11.57 1.75
C GLY A 7 -17.92 12.60 2.16
N ASP A 8 -18.46 12.45 3.36
CA ASP A 8 -19.47 13.40 3.88
C ASP A 8 -18.80 14.74 4.20
N ILE A 9 -17.63 14.71 4.83
CA ILE A 9 -16.84 15.92 5.11
C ILE A 9 -16.49 16.63 3.79
N ARG A 10 -15.99 15.90 2.84
CA ARG A 10 -15.56 16.42 1.53
C ARG A 10 -16.74 17.07 0.79
N ARG A 11 -17.89 16.41 0.77
CA ARG A 11 -19.12 16.95 0.19
C ARG A 11 -19.60 18.20 0.91
N GLY A 12 -19.47 18.24 2.24
CA GLY A 12 -19.80 19.42 3.05
C GLY A 12 -18.93 20.62 2.69
N LEU A 13 -17.61 20.40 2.59
CA LEU A 13 -16.66 21.46 2.22
C LEU A 13 -16.97 22.00 0.80
N LEU A 14 -17.30 21.13 -0.13
CA LEU A 14 -17.66 21.54 -1.50
C LEU A 14 -18.96 22.35 -1.54
N LYS A 15 -19.83 22.19 -0.54
CA LYS A 15 -21.07 22.99 -0.38
C LYS A 15 -20.83 24.26 0.42
N GLY A 16 -19.58 24.59 0.76
CA GLY A 16 -19.24 25.80 1.50
C GLY A 16 -19.37 25.69 3.03
N ILE A 17 -19.60 24.50 3.58
CA ILE A 17 -19.61 24.30 5.03
C ILE A 17 -18.16 24.40 5.53
N SER A 18 -17.93 25.28 6.49
CA SER A 18 -16.59 25.46 7.07
C SER A 18 -16.13 24.19 7.81
N ILE A 19 -14.86 23.94 7.77
CA ILE A 19 -14.22 22.90 8.59
C ILE A 19 -14.47 23.08 10.10
N UNK A 20 -14.96 24.04 10.39
CA UNK A 20 -15.27 24.35 11.65
C UNK A 20 -16.65 24.28 11.99
N GLY A 21 -17.17 23.99 11.00
CA GLY A 21 -18.62 23.83 11.18
C GLY A 21 -19.01 22.63 12.05
N UNK A 22 -20.14 22.57 12.47
CA UNK A 22 -20.60 21.59 13.25
C UNK A 22 -20.71 20.37 12.52
N VAL A 23 -20.32 19.38 13.05
CA VAL A 23 -20.45 18.03 12.53
C VAL A 23 -21.89 17.70 12.13
N SER A 24 -22.85 18.17 12.89
CA SER A 24 -24.28 17.97 12.59
C SER A 24 -24.74 18.47 11.22
N LEU A 25 -23.96 19.37 10.61
CA LEU A 25 -24.25 19.90 9.28
C LEU A 25 -23.88 18.92 8.16
N VAL A 26 -23.00 17.98 8.43
CA VAL A 26 -22.46 17.05 7.43
C VAL A 26 -22.75 15.59 7.76
N MET A 27 -23.08 15.27 9.02
CA MET A 27 -23.35 13.88 9.42
C MET A 27 -24.65 13.34 8.81
N LYS A 28 -24.67 12.05 8.53
CA LYS A 28 -25.87 11.32 8.16
C LYS A 28 -26.62 10.88 9.43
N LYS A 29 -27.87 11.26 9.53
CA LYS A 29 -28.77 10.84 10.63
C LYS A 29 -29.45 9.51 10.29
N ASP A 30 -29.66 9.24 9.01
CA ASP A 30 -30.16 7.97 8.51
C ASP A 30 -28.97 7.09 8.15
N PHE A 31 -28.53 6.26 9.09
CA PHE A 31 -27.37 5.39 8.94
C PHE A 31 -27.70 3.96 9.39
N TYR A 32 -26.99 3.02 8.81
CA TYR A 32 -27.17 1.61 9.19
C TYR A 32 -26.53 1.34 10.56
N PHE A 33 -27.25 0.66 11.42
CA PHE A 33 -26.77 0.24 12.74
C PHE A 33 -27.35 -1.12 13.10
N LEU A 34 -26.73 -1.80 14.05
CA LEU A 34 -27.27 -3.02 14.64
C LEU A 34 -27.62 -2.76 16.11
N LYS A 35 -28.68 -3.41 16.59
CA LYS A 35 -29.00 -3.44 18.00
C LYS A 35 -28.10 -4.45 18.72
N HIS A 36 -27.85 -4.23 20.00
CA HIS A 36 -26.96 -5.07 20.81
C HIS A 36 -27.35 -6.56 20.78
N ASP A 37 -28.63 -6.87 20.63
CA ASP A 37 -29.16 -8.24 20.55
C ASP A 37 -29.03 -8.88 19.14
N GLN A 38 -28.55 -8.15 18.14
CA GLN A 38 -28.49 -8.61 16.75
C GLN A 38 -27.07 -9.06 16.33
N GLN A 39 -26.26 -9.56 17.26
CA GLN A 39 -24.90 -10.00 16.98
C GLN A 39 -24.81 -11.11 15.91
N ASN A 40 -25.84 -11.95 15.82
CA ASN A 40 -25.92 -13.00 14.80
C ASN A 40 -26.02 -12.44 13.37
N LYS A 41 -26.40 -11.18 13.20
CA LYS A 41 -26.51 -10.51 11.88
C LYS A 41 -25.27 -9.79 11.42
N ILE A 42 -24.18 -9.80 12.19
CA ILE A 42 -22.95 -9.03 11.89
C ILE A 42 -22.39 -9.39 10.51
N LYS A 43 -22.27 -10.71 10.22
CA LYS A 43 -21.69 -11.17 8.95
C LYS A 43 -22.56 -10.79 7.75
N SER A 44 -23.88 -10.94 7.87
CA SER A 44 -24.81 -10.59 6.77
C SER A 44 -24.88 -9.07 6.58
N ALA A 45 -24.85 -8.30 7.67
CA ALA A 45 -24.89 -6.84 7.60
C ALA A 45 -23.73 -6.26 6.79
N PHE A 46 -22.50 -6.77 6.98
CA PHE A 46 -21.34 -6.32 6.21
C PHE A 46 -21.35 -6.82 4.74
N LYS A 47 -22.12 -7.87 4.43
CA LYS A 47 -22.30 -8.32 3.04
C LYS A 47 -23.37 -7.51 2.30
N GLU A 48 -24.45 -7.20 3.00
CA GLU A 48 -25.61 -6.52 2.41
C GLU A 48 -25.40 -5.01 2.28
N CYS A 49 -24.67 -4.43 3.23
CA CYS A 49 -24.42 -2.99 3.27
C CYS A 49 -22.99 -2.71 2.86
N ALA A 50 -22.78 -1.83 1.88
CA ALA A 50 -21.45 -1.42 1.42
C ALA A 50 -20.82 -0.43 2.43
N VAL A 51 -20.82 -0.79 3.73
CA VAL A 51 -20.27 0.05 4.81
C VAL A 51 -19.08 -0.66 5.46
N LYS A 52 -18.12 0.12 5.91
CA LYS A 52 -16.91 -0.39 6.59
C LYS A 52 -17.06 -0.40 8.12
N GLN A 53 -18.03 0.32 8.64
CA GLN A 53 -18.24 0.49 10.08
C GLN A 53 -19.74 0.44 10.39
N ILE A 54 -20.13 -0.32 11.43
CA ILE A 54 -21.52 -0.45 11.83
C ILE A 54 -21.60 -0.17 13.35
N PRO A 55 -22.22 0.94 13.77
CA PRO A 55 -22.47 1.17 15.19
C PRO A 55 -23.43 0.13 15.79
N ILE A 56 -23.16 -0.26 17.03
CA ILE A 56 -24.10 -1.07 17.85
C ILE A 56 -24.75 -0.13 18.85
N LEU A 57 -26.07 -0.09 18.81
CA LEU A 57 -26.86 0.76 19.71
C LEU A 57 -27.64 -0.10 20.72
N ASP A 58 -27.86 0.45 21.91
CA ASP A 58 -28.80 -0.15 22.88
C ASP A 58 -30.26 0.25 22.57
N ALA A 59 -31.17 -0.13 23.44
CA ALA A 59 -32.61 0.15 23.30
C ALA A 59 -32.91 1.66 23.35
N GLU A 60 -32.06 2.41 24.02
CA GLU A 60 -32.16 3.88 24.19
C GLU A 60 -31.47 4.66 23.07
N GLY A 61 -30.86 3.97 22.08
CA GLY A 61 -30.17 4.60 20.97
C GLY A 61 -28.76 5.11 21.31
N ILE A 62 -28.19 4.62 22.42
CA ILE A 62 -26.84 4.99 22.86
C ILE A 62 -25.84 4.00 22.23
N ILE A 63 -24.70 4.53 21.75
CA ILE A 63 -23.65 3.71 21.16
C ILE A 63 -22.99 2.85 22.25
N LYS A 64 -23.03 1.54 22.08
CA LYS A 64 -22.36 0.57 22.96
C LYS A 64 -21.06 0.05 22.34
N ASP A 65 -20.99 -0.04 21.02
CA ASP A 65 -19.82 -0.58 20.35
C ASP A 65 -19.79 -0.08 18.89
N LEU A 66 -18.65 -0.27 18.24
CA LEU A 66 -18.46 0.04 16.83
C LEU A 66 -17.79 -1.16 16.16
N LEU A 67 -18.53 -1.83 15.31
CA LEU A 67 -17.98 -2.91 14.50
C LEU A 67 -17.22 -2.31 13.30
N ILE A 68 -15.99 -2.68 13.18
CA ILE A 68 -15.15 -2.31 12.03
C ILE A 68 -14.95 -3.58 11.20
N LYS A 69 -15.28 -3.54 9.91
CA LYS A 69 -15.20 -4.68 9.01
C LYS A 69 -13.82 -5.35 9.06
N ASP A 70 -12.77 -4.53 9.10
CA ASP A 70 -11.38 -5.00 9.05
C ASP A 70 -10.91 -5.59 10.40
N SER A 71 -11.52 -5.21 11.53
CA SER A 71 -11.17 -5.76 12.85
C SER A 71 -11.98 -7.01 13.22
N LEU A 72 -13.07 -7.26 12.51
CA LEU A 72 -13.69 -8.57 12.58
C LEU A 72 -12.79 -9.51 11.78
N SER A 73 -12.30 -10.57 12.40
CA SER A 73 -11.56 -11.64 11.70
C SER A 73 -12.51 -12.41 10.74
N LEU A 74 -13.18 -11.67 9.88
CA LEU A 74 -13.79 -12.26 8.71
C LEU A 74 -12.59 -12.69 7.86
N LYS A 75 -12.29 -13.98 7.85
CA LYS A 75 -11.31 -14.52 6.90
C LYS A 75 -11.69 -13.94 5.55
N CYS A 76 -10.89 -12.99 5.07
CA CYS A 76 -11.08 -12.46 3.72
C CYS A 76 -11.12 -13.65 2.76
N SER A 77 -12.10 -13.67 1.88
CA SER A 77 -12.16 -14.72 0.86
C SER A 77 -10.80 -14.76 0.13
N PRO A 78 -10.26 -15.97 -0.09
CA PRO A 78 -9.01 -16.07 -0.81
C PRO A 78 -9.06 -15.30 -2.14
N LYS A 79 -7.98 -14.60 -2.44
CA LYS A 79 -7.84 -13.83 -3.69
C LYS A 79 -7.03 -14.65 -4.70
N ASP A 80 -7.48 -14.64 -5.94
CA ASP A 80 -6.74 -15.26 -7.04
C ASP A 80 -5.54 -14.41 -7.48
N ASN A 81 -5.45 -13.19 -7.01
CA ASN A 81 -4.36 -12.26 -7.34
C ASN A 81 -3.01 -12.79 -6.85
N TYR A 82 -2.00 -12.72 -7.68
CA TYR A 82 -0.62 -12.94 -7.26
C TYR A 82 -0.05 -11.66 -6.64
N VAL A 83 0.80 -11.87 -5.63
CA VAL A 83 1.62 -10.82 -5.03
C VAL A 83 3.08 -11.11 -5.37
N VAL A 84 3.75 -10.17 -6.02
CA VAL A 84 5.19 -10.25 -6.31
C VAL A 84 5.93 -9.32 -5.36
N ILE A 85 6.80 -9.89 -4.51
CA ILE A 85 7.64 -9.11 -3.60
C ILE A 85 9.05 -9.06 -4.15
N MET A 86 9.53 -7.86 -4.46
CA MET A 86 10.86 -7.63 -5.04
C MET A 86 11.91 -7.65 -3.91
N ALA A 87 12.61 -8.79 -3.75
CA ALA A 87 13.54 -9.01 -2.65
C ALA A 87 14.99 -9.31 -3.09
N GLY A 88 15.32 -9.14 -4.39
CA GLY A 88 16.64 -9.49 -4.96
C GLY A 88 17.74 -8.44 -4.78
N GLY A 89 17.42 -7.26 -4.24
CA GLY A 89 18.37 -6.15 -4.14
C GLY A 89 19.47 -6.33 -3.11
N LYS A 90 20.68 -5.80 -3.40
CA LYS A 90 21.88 -5.89 -2.52
C LYS A 90 21.81 -4.97 -1.29
N GLY A 91 20.91 -4.00 -1.23
CA GLY A 91 20.76 -3.12 -0.08
C GLY A 91 21.96 -2.19 0.20
N LYS A 92 22.76 -1.85 -0.81
CA LYS A 92 24.04 -1.10 -0.66
C LYS A 92 23.98 0.15 0.24
N ARG A 93 22.85 0.87 0.22
CA ARG A 93 22.64 2.10 0.99
C ARG A 93 22.56 1.87 2.52
N MET A 94 22.41 0.62 2.94
CA MET A 94 22.34 0.23 4.35
C MET A 94 23.74 -0.04 4.97
N GLY A 95 24.79 -0.05 4.14
CA GLY A 95 26.16 -0.32 4.61
C GLY A 95 26.30 -1.70 5.23
N ASP A 96 27.03 -1.77 6.36
CA ASP A 96 27.33 -3.03 7.02
C ASP A 96 26.09 -3.79 7.53
N ILE A 97 24.98 -3.10 7.73
CA ILE A 97 23.73 -3.71 8.22
C ILE A 97 23.24 -4.83 7.26
N THR A 98 23.54 -4.70 5.97
CA THR A 98 23.12 -5.67 4.96
C THR A 98 24.27 -6.48 4.35
N SER A 99 25.44 -6.49 4.98
CA SER A 99 26.60 -7.26 4.49
C SER A 99 26.34 -8.78 4.51
N ASP A 100 25.66 -9.26 5.53
CA ASP A 100 25.35 -10.68 5.70
C ASP A 100 23.85 -10.95 5.95
N CYS A 101 23.00 -9.93 5.83
CA CYS A 101 21.56 -10.05 6.02
C CYS A 101 20.84 -9.31 4.89
N PRO A 102 20.09 -10.01 4.04
CA PRO A 102 19.39 -9.30 2.97
C PRO A 102 18.36 -8.34 3.57
N LYS A 103 18.23 -7.17 2.95
CA LYS A 103 17.42 -6.05 3.45
C LYS A 103 15.99 -6.47 3.89
N PRO A 104 15.25 -7.29 3.11
CA PRO A 104 13.91 -7.75 3.54
C PRO A 104 13.93 -8.62 4.80
N MET A 105 15.10 -9.16 5.18
CA MET A 105 15.26 -10.00 6.37
C MET A 105 15.65 -9.22 7.62
N LEU A 106 15.83 -7.90 7.52
CA LEU A 106 16.10 -7.06 8.70
C LEU A 106 14.89 -7.12 9.64
N LYS A 107 15.17 -7.35 10.93
CA LYS A 107 14.10 -7.53 11.92
C LYS A 107 13.59 -6.22 12.49
N ILE A 108 12.27 -6.12 12.55
CA ILE A 108 11.56 -5.09 13.30
C ILE A 108 10.77 -5.82 14.37
N SER A 109 11.06 -5.52 15.64
CA SER A 109 10.61 -6.35 16.75
C SER A 109 11.11 -7.80 16.55
N ASP A 110 10.24 -8.76 16.54
CA ASP A 110 10.56 -10.19 16.45
C ASP A 110 10.62 -10.74 15.02
N LYS A 111 10.09 -10.00 14.02
CA LYS A 111 9.90 -10.51 12.65
C LYS A 111 10.68 -9.74 11.59
N PRO A 112 11.12 -10.40 10.52
CA PRO A 112 11.68 -9.69 9.36
C PRO A 112 10.66 -8.76 8.68
N VAL A 113 11.16 -7.72 8.03
CA VAL A 113 10.36 -6.76 7.25
C VAL A 113 9.44 -7.48 6.26
N ILE A 114 9.98 -8.45 5.52
CA ILE A 114 9.21 -9.19 4.51
C ILE A 114 8.03 -9.94 5.14
N GLU A 115 8.20 -10.46 6.35
CA GLU A 115 7.10 -11.17 7.03
C GLU A 115 6.00 -10.19 7.47
N HIS A 116 6.36 -9.01 7.96
CA HIS A 116 5.37 -7.96 8.27
C HIS A 116 4.55 -7.58 7.03
N ILE A 117 5.23 -7.42 5.89
CA ILE A 117 4.59 -7.13 4.60
C ILE A 117 3.62 -8.26 4.22
N MET A 118 4.07 -9.50 4.32
CA MET A 118 3.26 -10.68 3.98
C MET A 118 2.07 -10.84 4.93
N ASP A 119 2.27 -10.71 6.24
CA ASP A 119 1.19 -10.81 7.23
C ASP A 119 0.08 -9.79 6.94
N HIS A 120 0.47 -8.56 6.55
CA HIS A 120 -0.50 -7.53 6.19
C HIS A 120 -1.30 -7.95 4.93
N LEU A 121 -0.62 -8.42 3.89
CA LEU A 121 -1.29 -8.90 2.65
C LEU A 121 -2.20 -10.11 2.91
N ILE A 122 -1.74 -11.05 3.73
CA ILE A 122 -2.53 -12.24 4.12
C ILE A 122 -3.83 -11.80 4.81
N SER A 123 -3.79 -10.75 5.62
CA SER A 123 -4.99 -10.23 6.28
C SER A 123 -6.06 -9.74 5.28
N PHE A 124 -5.66 -9.42 4.04
CA PHE A 124 -6.55 -9.04 2.93
C PHE A 124 -6.96 -10.23 2.04
N GLY A 125 -6.55 -11.46 2.41
CA GLY A 125 -6.93 -12.68 1.69
C GLY A 125 -5.96 -13.10 0.58
N PHE A 126 -4.81 -12.43 0.43
CA PHE A 126 -3.80 -12.88 -0.54
C PHE A 126 -3.13 -14.15 -0.04
N ASN A 127 -3.03 -15.14 -0.92
CA ASN A 127 -2.42 -16.44 -0.60
C ASN A 127 -1.43 -16.92 -1.66
N ASN A 128 -1.26 -16.20 -2.76
CA ASN A 128 -0.36 -16.57 -3.86
C ASN A 128 0.80 -15.58 -3.93
N PHE A 129 1.98 -15.97 -3.43
CA PHE A 129 3.15 -15.09 -3.34
C PHE A 129 4.26 -15.56 -4.28
N ILE A 130 4.91 -14.60 -4.95
CA ILE A 130 6.13 -14.83 -5.73
C ILE A 130 7.18 -13.88 -5.16
N ILE A 131 8.28 -14.42 -4.65
CA ILE A 131 9.37 -13.63 -4.08
C ILE A 131 10.52 -13.63 -5.08
N THR A 132 10.87 -12.46 -5.63
CA THR A 132 12.07 -12.39 -6.48
C THR A 132 13.28 -12.38 -5.57
N VAL A 133 14.26 -13.23 -5.84
CA VAL A 133 15.44 -13.39 -5.00
C VAL A 133 16.72 -13.43 -5.83
N ASN A 134 17.80 -12.85 -5.28
CA ASN A 134 19.13 -12.86 -5.88
C ASN A 134 20.19 -12.86 -4.77
N TYR A 135 20.45 -11.70 -4.17
CA TYR A 135 21.46 -11.53 -3.13
C TYR A 135 21.05 -12.26 -1.83
N LEU A 136 21.91 -13.14 -1.33
CA LEU A 136 21.71 -13.94 -0.10
C LEU A 136 20.33 -14.65 -0.10
N LYS A 137 19.91 -15.15 -1.26
CA LYS A 137 18.59 -15.76 -1.48
C LYS A 137 18.30 -16.92 -0.52
N GLU A 138 19.34 -17.66 -0.13
CA GLU A 138 19.22 -18.83 0.75
C GLU A 138 18.57 -18.45 2.08
N LYS A 139 18.95 -17.30 2.64
CA LYS A 139 18.39 -16.81 3.92
C LYS A 139 16.90 -16.50 3.83
N ILE A 140 16.44 -15.99 2.68
CA ILE A 140 15.03 -15.69 2.45
C ILE A 140 14.24 -16.99 2.27
N ILE A 141 14.76 -17.89 1.43
CA ILE A 141 14.13 -19.18 1.10
C ILE A 141 14.02 -20.05 2.36
N GLU A 142 15.11 -20.17 3.13
CA GLU A 142 15.15 -20.97 4.34
C GLU A 142 14.14 -20.47 5.40
N TYR A 143 14.02 -19.14 5.53
CA TYR A 143 13.13 -18.54 6.52
C TYR A 143 11.65 -18.66 6.13
N LEU A 144 11.29 -18.34 4.89
CA LEU A 144 9.89 -18.29 4.47
C LEU A 144 9.34 -19.67 4.02
N GLY A 145 10.23 -20.59 3.62
CA GLY A 145 9.82 -21.93 3.19
C GLY A 145 8.86 -21.89 2.00
N THR A 146 7.86 -22.76 2.05
CA THR A 146 6.80 -22.84 1.02
C THR A 146 5.55 -22.04 1.41
N GLY A 147 5.50 -21.50 2.63
CA GLY A 147 4.32 -20.79 3.12
C GLY A 147 3.24 -21.68 3.74
N SER A 148 3.48 -23.00 3.82
CA SER A 148 2.49 -23.95 4.33
C SER A 148 2.03 -23.63 5.75
N ASP A 149 2.93 -23.12 6.59
CA ASP A 149 2.65 -22.78 8.00
C ASP A 149 1.61 -21.65 8.12
N LYS A 150 1.49 -20.83 7.08
CA LYS A 150 0.53 -19.70 7.03
C LYS A 150 -0.64 -19.99 6.07
N ASN A 151 -0.73 -21.20 5.51
CA ASN A 151 -1.72 -21.60 4.50
C ASN A 151 -1.68 -20.71 3.26
N ILE A 152 -0.47 -20.40 2.78
CA ILE A 152 -0.21 -19.65 1.55
C ILE A 152 0.72 -20.45 0.64
N ASP A 153 0.79 -20.05 -0.65
CA ASP A 153 1.71 -20.62 -1.63
C ASP A 153 2.82 -19.62 -1.92
N ILE A 154 4.08 -19.98 -1.66
CA ILE A 154 5.24 -19.12 -1.95
C ILE A 154 6.07 -19.78 -3.05
N LYS A 155 6.25 -19.04 -4.14
CA LYS A 155 7.16 -19.42 -5.22
C LYS A 155 8.33 -18.43 -5.26
N TYR A 156 9.51 -18.95 -5.58
CA TYR A 156 10.72 -18.14 -5.65
C TYR A 156 11.14 -17.95 -7.10
N LEU A 157 11.29 -16.70 -7.50
CA LEU A 157 11.77 -16.34 -8.83
C LEU A 157 13.23 -15.93 -8.69
N GLN A 158 14.12 -16.81 -9.11
CA GLN A 158 15.57 -16.60 -8.97
C GLN A 158 16.12 -15.91 -10.20
N GLU A 159 16.63 -14.71 -10.02
CA GLU A 159 17.31 -13.97 -11.08
C GLU A 159 18.74 -14.49 -11.24
N LYS A 160 19.12 -14.94 -12.45
CA LYS A 160 20.50 -15.35 -12.75
C LYS A 160 21.45 -14.13 -12.69
N GLU A 161 20.98 -13.01 -13.21
CA GLU A 161 21.65 -11.71 -13.12
C GLU A 161 20.63 -10.70 -12.62
N PHE A 162 21.10 -9.61 -12.03
CA PHE A 162 20.23 -8.56 -11.54
C PHE A 162 19.53 -7.86 -12.74
N LEU A 163 18.23 -7.94 -12.78
CA LEU A 163 17.42 -7.43 -13.90
C LEU A 163 16.76 -6.06 -13.62
N GLY A 164 17.15 -5.41 -12.53
CA GLY A 164 16.53 -4.13 -12.16
C GLY A 164 15.25 -4.35 -11.36
N THR A 165 14.54 -3.26 -11.10
CA THR A 165 13.33 -3.30 -10.26
C THR A 165 12.05 -3.71 -11.00
N ALA A 166 12.11 -3.93 -12.30
CA ALA A 166 10.97 -4.40 -13.10
C ALA A 166 11.31 -5.60 -13.99
N GLY A 167 12.56 -5.76 -14.38
CA GLY A 167 12.96 -6.82 -15.33
C GLY A 167 12.65 -8.22 -14.84
N ALA A 168 12.74 -8.47 -13.54
CA ALA A 168 12.35 -9.76 -12.96
C ALA A 168 10.89 -10.15 -13.27
N LEU A 169 10.00 -9.17 -13.46
CA LEU A 169 8.60 -9.43 -13.81
C LEU A 169 8.46 -10.17 -15.16
N SER A 170 9.42 -9.98 -16.06
CA SER A 170 9.42 -10.66 -17.38
C SER A 170 9.60 -12.18 -17.26
N LEU A 171 10.08 -12.66 -16.12
CA LEU A 171 10.29 -14.09 -15.86
C LEU A 171 9.05 -14.76 -15.26
N LEU A 172 8.00 -13.99 -14.99
CA LEU A 172 6.77 -14.53 -14.40
C LEU A 172 6.03 -15.41 -15.41
N SER A 173 5.68 -16.61 -14.98
CA SER A 173 4.86 -17.56 -15.76
C SER A 173 3.51 -17.70 -15.06
N ILE A 174 2.74 -16.62 -15.07
CA ILE A 174 1.43 -16.58 -14.41
C ILE A 174 0.35 -16.69 -15.49
N ARG A 175 -0.48 -17.72 -15.39
CA ARG A 175 -1.67 -17.90 -16.26
C ARG A 175 -2.91 -17.49 -15.47
N ASN A 176 -3.05 -16.19 -15.23
CA ASN A 176 -4.17 -15.65 -14.48
C ASN A 176 -4.58 -14.32 -15.10
N THR A 177 -5.86 -14.04 -15.11
CA THR A 177 -6.43 -12.78 -15.62
C THR A 177 -6.58 -11.72 -14.53
N SER A 178 -6.40 -12.11 -13.25
CA SER A 178 -6.53 -11.18 -12.13
C SER A 178 -5.32 -10.22 -12.06
N PRO A 179 -5.53 -8.96 -11.70
CA PRO A 179 -4.42 -8.02 -11.54
C PRO A 179 -3.36 -8.52 -10.55
N ILE A 180 -2.10 -8.18 -10.81
CA ILE A 180 -0.94 -8.61 -10.03
C ILE A 180 -0.47 -7.45 -9.16
N VAL A 181 -0.36 -7.70 -7.85
CA VAL A 181 0.21 -6.72 -6.91
C VAL A 181 1.73 -6.90 -6.90
N VAL A 182 2.47 -5.84 -7.12
CA VAL A 182 3.95 -5.85 -7.10
C VAL A 182 4.41 -4.83 -6.07
N LEU A 183 5.32 -5.22 -5.19
CA LEU A 183 5.85 -4.27 -4.21
C LEU A 183 7.30 -4.57 -3.83
N ASN A 184 7.98 -3.52 -3.40
CA ASN A 184 9.35 -3.65 -2.90
C ASN A 184 9.36 -4.37 -1.55
N GLY A 185 10.30 -5.29 -1.34
CA GLY A 185 10.42 -6.10 -0.13
C GLY A 185 10.97 -5.36 1.10
N ASP A 186 11.11 -4.04 0.98
CA ASP A 186 11.61 -3.17 2.05
C ASP A 186 10.64 -2.04 2.41
N VAL A 187 9.40 -2.10 1.93
CA VAL A 187 8.39 -1.06 2.14
C VAL A 187 7.33 -1.53 3.14
N LEU A 188 7.45 -1.07 4.37
CA LEU A 188 6.41 -1.28 5.38
C LEU A 188 5.22 -0.37 5.10
N ASN A 189 4.02 -0.94 5.15
CA ASN A 189 2.82 -0.16 4.87
C ASN A 189 1.59 -0.76 5.57
N LYS A 190 0.56 0.07 5.73
CA LYS A 190 -0.76 -0.32 6.25
C LYS A 190 -1.88 0.05 5.27
N ILE A 191 -1.59 0.07 3.97
CA ILE A 191 -2.56 0.44 2.95
C ILE A 191 -3.69 -0.59 2.84
N ASN A 192 -4.85 -0.14 2.42
CA ASN A 192 -5.99 -1.00 2.14
C ASN A 192 -5.86 -1.57 0.72
N TYR A 193 -5.42 -2.82 0.62
CA TYR A 193 -5.21 -3.49 -0.67
C TYR A 193 -6.53 -3.76 -1.42
N ASN A 194 -7.67 -3.83 -0.74
CA ASN A 194 -8.96 -3.93 -1.42
C ASN A 194 -9.26 -2.64 -2.19
N ASP A 195 -9.10 -1.52 -1.54
CA ASP A 195 -9.27 -0.22 -2.20
C ASP A 195 -8.31 -0.01 -3.38
N UNK A 196 -6.98 -0.58 -3.36
CA UNK A 196 -6.11 -0.59 -4.30
C UNK A 196 -6.54 -1.24 -5.43
N LEU A 197 -7.02 -2.50 -5.29
CA LEU A 197 -7.51 -3.35 -6.40
C LEU A 197 -8.81 -2.82 -7.01
N ASP A 198 -9.74 -2.39 -6.18
CA ASP A 198 -11.00 -1.78 -6.63
C ASP A 198 -10.74 -0.54 -7.49
N TYR A 199 -9.83 0.33 -7.06
CA TYR A 199 -9.44 1.53 -7.84
C TYR A 199 -8.84 1.13 -9.19
N HIS A 200 -7.94 0.14 -9.18
CA HIS A 200 -7.29 -0.36 -10.41
C HIS A 200 -8.33 -0.85 -11.41
N SER A 201 -9.25 -1.69 -10.94
CA SER A 201 -10.27 -2.34 -11.77
C SER A 201 -11.34 -1.35 -12.27
N THR A 202 -11.84 -0.50 -11.37
CA THR A 202 -12.88 0.50 -11.70
C THR A 202 -12.41 1.49 -12.77
N ASN A 203 -11.10 1.77 -12.78
CA ASN A 203 -10.52 2.71 -13.75
C ASN A 203 -9.97 2.02 -15.01
N ASP A 204 -10.08 0.72 -15.14
CA ASP A 204 -9.52 -0.05 -16.27
C ASP A 204 -8.05 0.29 -16.51
N ASN A 205 -7.29 0.32 -15.44
CA ASN A 205 -5.89 0.73 -15.53
C ASN A 205 -4.97 -0.39 -16.04
N UNK A 206 -3.93 -0.04 -16.59
CA UNK A 206 -2.98 -0.84 -16.94
C UNK A 206 -2.00 -0.95 -15.95
N UNK A 207 -1.42 0.11 -15.09
CA UNK A 207 -0.69 0.13 -14.03
C UNK A 207 -1.31 1.00 -13.09
N THR A 208 -1.37 0.75 -11.89
CA THR A 208 -1.70 1.69 -10.83
C THR A 208 -0.49 1.80 -9.94
N ILE A 209 -0.04 3.00 -9.67
CA ILE A 209 1.15 3.29 -8.85
C ILE A 209 0.65 3.89 -7.53
N CYS A 210 0.96 3.29 -6.38
CA CYS A 210 0.72 3.98 -5.11
C CYS A 210 1.65 5.18 -5.01
N VAL A 211 1.08 6.34 -4.71
CA VAL A 211 1.83 7.61 -4.57
C VAL A 211 1.63 8.17 -3.17
N ARG A 212 2.71 8.68 -2.60
CA ARG A 212 2.73 9.28 -1.25
C ARG A 212 3.19 10.73 -1.35
N ASP A 213 2.50 11.63 -0.69
CA ASP A 213 2.95 13.03 -0.60
C ASP A 213 4.22 13.12 0.24
N HIS A 214 5.27 13.64 -0.36
CA HIS A 214 6.54 13.96 0.28
C HIS A 214 6.65 15.47 0.43
N VAL A 215 6.77 15.93 1.68
CA VAL A 215 6.88 17.35 1.98
C VAL A 215 8.36 17.73 2.06
N LEU A 216 8.80 18.58 1.14
CA LEU A 216 10.13 19.18 1.17
C LEU A 216 10.03 20.54 1.84
N ASN A 217 10.53 20.63 3.06
CA ASN A 217 10.55 21.87 3.84
C ASN A 217 11.85 22.61 3.55
N ILE A 218 11.74 23.86 3.10
CA ILE A 218 12.91 24.75 2.92
C ILE A 218 12.99 25.63 4.17
N PRO A 219 14.02 25.46 5.04
CA PRO A 219 14.06 26.16 6.33
C PRO A 219 14.52 27.62 6.24
N PHE A 220 14.42 28.22 5.07
CA PHE A 220 14.86 29.60 4.77
C PHE A 220 13.79 30.35 4.00
N GLY A 221 13.88 31.69 4.01
CA GLY A 221 13.11 32.52 3.08
C GLY A 221 13.57 32.29 1.64
N VAL A 222 12.64 31.88 0.76
CA VAL A 222 12.92 31.66 -0.67
C VAL A 222 12.63 32.94 -1.43
N VAL A 223 13.64 33.44 -2.15
CA VAL A 223 13.55 34.70 -2.93
C VAL A 223 13.33 34.36 -4.40
N ASN A 224 12.26 34.86 -4.98
CA ASN A 224 12.02 34.76 -6.43
C ASN A 224 12.63 35.98 -7.13
N LEU A 225 13.50 35.69 -8.11
CA LEU A 225 14.24 36.70 -8.83
C LEU A 225 13.86 36.68 -10.32
N LYS A 226 13.82 37.87 -10.92
CA LYS A 226 13.79 38.07 -12.37
C LYS A 226 14.83 39.12 -12.73
N ASN A 227 15.89 38.72 -13.45
CA ASN A 227 16.98 39.62 -13.84
C ASN A 227 17.53 40.44 -12.66
N SER A 228 17.83 39.81 -11.53
CA SER A 228 18.35 40.41 -10.28
C SER A 228 17.32 41.23 -9.48
N GLN A 229 16.14 41.50 -10.02
CA GLN A 229 15.07 42.16 -9.27
C GLN A 229 14.33 41.15 -8.41
N VAL A 230 14.16 41.47 -7.11
CA VAL A 230 13.36 40.65 -6.20
C VAL A 230 11.87 40.86 -6.52
N LEU A 231 11.17 39.78 -6.87
CA LEU A 231 9.74 39.82 -7.15
C LEU A 231 8.92 39.58 -5.88
N ASN A 232 9.31 38.58 -5.09
CA ASN A 232 8.68 38.26 -3.79
C ASN A 232 9.61 37.45 -2.94
N LEU A 233 9.22 37.28 -1.68
CA LEU A 233 9.90 36.39 -0.71
C LEU A 233 8.84 35.54 0.00
N THR A 234 9.06 34.23 0.08
CA THR A 234 8.17 33.30 0.77
C THR A 234 8.93 32.66 1.92
N GLU A 235 8.49 32.88 3.14
CA GLU A 235 9.16 32.38 4.34
C GLU A 235 8.89 30.89 4.54
N LYS A 236 9.95 30.10 4.60
CA LYS A 236 9.93 28.65 4.91
C LYS A 236 8.85 27.87 4.15
N PRO A 237 8.84 27.93 2.81
CA PRO A 237 7.78 27.25 2.04
C PRO A 237 7.91 25.73 2.14
N ASN A 238 6.76 25.09 2.11
CA ASN A 238 6.64 23.63 1.95
C ASN A 238 6.27 23.32 0.50
N HIS A 239 7.04 22.46 -0.13
CA HIS A 239 6.73 21.94 -1.46
C HIS A 239 6.29 20.48 -1.32
N ILE A 240 5.16 20.14 -1.88
CA ILE A 240 4.61 18.78 -1.82
C ILE A 240 4.82 18.11 -3.17
N TYR A 241 5.44 16.93 -3.16
CA TYR A 241 5.67 16.12 -4.35
C TYR A 241 5.07 14.74 -4.15
N PRO A 242 4.17 14.28 -5.04
CA PRO A 242 3.74 12.89 -5.01
C PRO A 242 4.92 12.01 -5.46
N VAL A 243 5.39 11.16 -4.55
CA VAL A 243 6.51 10.24 -4.82
C VAL A 243 6.01 8.82 -4.97
N ASN A 244 6.73 8.02 -5.74
CA ASN A 244 6.47 6.60 -5.96
C ASN A 244 6.66 5.84 -4.65
N ALA A 245 5.61 5.15 -4.19
CA ALA A 245 5.63 4.43 -2.92
C ALA A 245 6.22 3.01 -3.03
N GLY A 246 6.62 2.55 -4.21
CA GLY A 246 7.16 1.21 -4.40
C GLY A 246 6.12 0.11 -4.31
N ILE A 247 4.86 0.42 -4.57
CA ILE A 247 3.73 -0.51 -4.54
C ILE A 247 2.90 -0.26 -5.81
N TYR A 248 2.58 -1.33 -6.52
CA TYR A 248 1.96 -1.24 -7.85
C TYR A 248 0.91 -2.32 -8.02
N VAL A 249 -0.05 -2.07 -8.90
CA VAL A 249 -0.95 -3.09 -9.43
C VAL A 249 -0.81 -3.09 -10.95
N PHE A 250 -0.58 -4.26 -11.52
CA PHE A 250 -0.43 -4.46 -12.97
C PHE A 250 -1.56 -5.32 -13.52
N ASN A 251 -2.09 -4.92 -14.64
CA ASN A 251 -2.86 -5.83 -15.47
C ASN A 251 -1.90 -6.91 -16.03
N PRO A 252 -2.25 -8.20 -16.03
CA PRO A 252 -1.35 -9.25 -16.53
C PRO A 252 -0.82 -9.01 -17.93
N THR A 253 -1.59 -8.39 -18.82
CA THR A 253 -1.16 -8.09 -20.20
C THR A 253 0.09 -7.21 -20.26
N VAL A 254 0.34 -6.37 -19.24
CA VAL A 254 1.57 -5.57 -19.15
C VAL A 254 2.77 -6.49 -18.96
N ILE A 255 2.63 -7.46 -18.05
CA ILE A 255 3.70 -8.42 -17.73
C ILE A 255 4.04 -9.25 -18.98
N ASP A 256 3.01 -9.73 -19.68
CA ASP A 256 3.16 -10.53 -20.90
C ASP A 256 3.88 -9.76 -22.03
N SER A 257 3.85 -8.43 -22.00
CA SER A 257 4.48 -7.59 -23.00
C SER A 257 5.97 -7.29 -22.74
N LEU A 258 6.50 -7.72 -21.58
CA LEU A 258 7.91 -7.49 -21.22
C LEU A 258 8.85 -8.43 -21.97
N SER A 259 9.99 -7.92 -22.39
CA SER A 259 11.05 -8.73 -23.02
C SER A 259 11.73 -9.60 -21.97
N VAL A 260 11.63 -10.90 -22.14
CA VAL A 260 12.10 -11.89 -21.15
C VAL A 260 13.60 -11.71 -20.86
N GLY A 261 13.95 -11.62 -19.59
CA GLY A 261 15.34 -11.57 -19.12
C GLY A 261 16.08 -10.27 -19.45
N THR A 262 15.37 -9.22 -19.83
CA THR A 262 15.98 -7.93 -20.12
C THR A 262 16.00 -7.04 -18.89
N TYR A 263 17.12 -6.37 -18.65
CA TYR A 263 17.22 -5.38 -17.55
C TYR A 263 16.19 -4.26 -17.78
N CYS A 264 15.45 -3.94 -16.74
CA CYS A 264 14.49 -2.85 -16.78
C CYS A 264 14.23 -2.35 -15.34
N ASP A 265 14.32 -1.05 -15.14
CA ASP A 265 13.90 -0.46 -13.87
C ASP A 265 12.43 -0.02 -13.93
N MET A 266 11.78 -0.01 -12.79
CA MET A 266 10.34 0.32 -12.69
C MET A 266 9.99 1.70 -13.30
N PRO A 267 10.78 2.77 -13.08
CA PRO A 267 10.47 4.04 -13.75
C PRO A 267 10.55 3.96 -15.27
N GLU A 268 11.49 3.17 -15.80
CA GLU A 268 11.64 2.96 -17.25
C GLU A 268 10.42 2.23 -17.83
N LEU A 269 9.98 1.18 -17.16
CA LEU A 269 8.77 0.44 -17.54
C LEU A 269 7.56 1.38 -17.55
N ILE A 270 7.36 2.14 -16.47
CA ILE A 270 6.24 3.08 -16.32
C ILE A 270 6.24 4.10 -17.48
N ASN A 271 7.40 4.71 -17.76
CA ASN A 271 7.53 5.69 -18.87
C ASN A 271 7.24 5.06 -20.24
N THR A 272 7.66 3.80 -20.42
CA THR A 272 7.38 3.04 -21.66
C THR A 272 5.86 2.84 -21.83
N LEU A 273 5.15 2.46 -20.76
CA LEU A 273 3.70 2.27 -20.80
C LEU A 273 2.98 3.59 -21.12
N ILE A 274 3.41 4.68 -20.49
CA ILE A 274 2.86 6.03 -20.74
C ILE A 274 3.10 6.42 -22.22
N GLY A 275 4.32 6.17 -22.73
CA GLY A 275 4.66 6.43 -24.14
C GLY A 275 3.81 5.63 -25.12
N LYS A 276 3.41 4.42 -24.73
CA LYS A 276 2.48 3.56 -25.50
C LYS A 276 1.00 3.96 -25.29
N LYS A 277 0.73 5.05 -24.59
CA LYS A 277 -0.62 5.56 -24.27
C LYS A 277 -1.46 4.55 -23.48
N MET A 278 -0.82 3.65 -22.75
CA MET A 278 -1.51 2.75 -21.83
C MET A 278 -1.94 3.54 -20.58
N LYS A 279 -3.07 3.19 -20.03
CA LYS A 279 -3.62 3.94 -18.88
C LYS A 279 -2.84 3.61 -17.60
N VAL A 280 -2.05 4.57 -17.14
CA VAL A 280 -1.28 4.50 -15.89
C VAL A 280 -1.84 5.55 -14.93
N SER A 281 -2.25 5.14 -13.73
CA SER A 281 -2.89 6.04 -12.76
C SER A 281 -2.16 6.00 -11.42
N GLY A 282 -2.17 7.13 -10.70
CA GLY A 282 -1.69 7.22 -9.32
C GLY A 282 -2.80 6.94 -8.33
N PHE A 283 -2.52 6.11 -7.32
CA PHE A 283 -3.41 5.87 -6.18
C PHE A 283 -2.78 6.53 -4.95
N PRO A 284 -3.33 7.66 -4.46
CA PRO A 284 -2.76 8.34 -3.30
C PRO A 284 -2.97 7.54 -2.02
N ILE A 285 -1.88 7.36 -1.26
CA ILE A 285 -1.91 6.65 0.02
C ILE A 285 -1.63 7.65 1.16
N HIS A 286 -2.37 7.54 2.23
CA HIS A 286 -2.25 8.38 3.43
C HIS A 286 -1.89 7.57 4.67
N GLU A 287 -2.08 6.26 4.60
CA GLU A 287 -1.81 5.30 5.67
C GLU A 287 -0.31 5.24 5.97
N TYR A 288 0.06 4.55 7.03
CA TYR A 288 1.47 4.35 7.37
C TYR A 288 2.22 3.75 6.17
N TRP A 289 3.33 4.37 5.82
CA TRP A 289 4.21 3.93 4.74
C TRP A 289 5.64 4.35 5.10
N LEU A 290 6.59 3.42 4.99
CA LEU A 290 7.98 3.70 5.28
C LEU A 290 8.89 2.79 4.43
N ASP A 291 9.72 3.41 3.59
CA ASP A 291 10.79 2.74 2.84
C ASP A 291 12.00 2.59 3.77
N ILE A 292 12.39 1.35 4.04
CA ILE A 292 13.57 1.02 4.85
C ILE A 292 14.81 1.09 3.96
N GLY A 293 15.07 2.25 3.37
CA GLY A 293 16.14 2.46 2.41
C GLY A 293 17.49 2.87 3.00
N LYS A 294 17.50 3.32 4.26
CA LYS A 294 18.69 3.87 4.95
C LYS A 294 18.67 3.47 6.41
N PRO A 295 19.83 3.51 7.10
CA PRO A 295 19.88 3.19 8.55
C PRO A 295 18.91 4.02 9.39
N GLU A 296 18.75 5.31 9.09
CA GLU A 296 17.83 6.19 9.82
C GLU A 296 16.37 5.73 9.72
N THR A 297 15.95 5.32 8.51
CA THR A 297 14.58 4.83 8.32
C THR A 297 14.37 3.47 8.97
N TYR A 298 15.42 2.65 9.07
CA TYR A 298 15.36 1.38 9.80
C TYR A 298 15.19 1.60 11.32
N ILE A 299 15.95 2.54 11.89
CA ILE A 299 15.80 2.91 13.32
C ILE A 299 14.37 3.44 13.56
N ARG A 300 13.90 4.31 12.67
CA ARG A 300 12.54 4.87 12.73
C ARG A 300 11.48 3.76 12.66
N ALA A 301 11.67 2.77 11.79
CA ALA A 301 10.74 1.62 11.69
C ALA A 301 10.63 0.87 13.02
N LYS A 302 11.77 0.65 13.72
CA LYS A 302 11.80 -0.04 15.01
C LYS A 302 11.00 0.69 16.09
N THR A 303 10.93 2.00 16.03
CA THR A 303 10.23 2.81 17.05
C THR A 303 8.74 3.00 16.70
N GLU A 304 8.40 3.09 15.42
CA GLU A 304 7.03 3.41 14.98
C GLU A 304 6.17 2.19 14.71
N TRP A 305 6.77 1.09 14.24
CA TRP A 305 6.01 -0.10 13.86
C TRP A 305 5.45 -0.80 15.09
N GLY A 306 4.17 -1.01 15.13
CA GLY A 306 3.46 -1.60 16.27
C GLY A 306 2.73 -0.59 17.13
N ILE A 307 3.06 0.72 17.01
CA ILE A 307 2.36 1.78 17.73
C ILE A 307 1.15 2.29 16.91
N ASN A 308 1.24 2.24 15.60
CA ASN A 308 0.22 2.76 14.67
C ASN A 308 -0.74 1.68 14.16
#